data_f9f02c59e87a5babb6dfad2fda259f52
#
_entry.id   f9f02c59e87a5babb6dfad2fda259f52
#
_cell.length_a   1.000
_cell.length_b   1.000
_cell.length_c   1.000
_cell.angle_alpha   90.00
_cell.angle_beta   90.00
_cell.angle_gamma   90.00
#
_symmetry.space_group_name_H-M   'P 1'
#
loop_
_entity.id
_entity.type
_entity.pdbx_description
1 polymer ?
#
loop_
_entity_poly.entity_id
_entity_poly.type
_entity_poly.pdbx_seq_one_letter_code
_entity_poly.pdbx_strand_id
1 'polypeptide(L)'
;MEIGVPKETKDQEFRVGLSPSSARVLVDNGHTVFVETEAGIGAGFSDADYVQVGAKIVPNAETAWNRELVIKVKEPLAPEYQFLQKGQLLFTYLHLAADRELTEHLISSGVTAIAYETVETPDRKLPLLTPMSIIAGRLSVQFGSRFLERQQGGRGVLLGGVPGVQPGKVVILGGGVVGTEAARIAVGMGAQVQILDLNVDRLAYLETLFGSRVELLYSNSLQIETVVPEADLLIGAVLVPGRRAPILVGQSLAAKMRPGSVIVDVAVDQGGCIETMRPTSHSHPTYVEAGVVHYGVPNMPGAVPWTATQALNNSTLPYVLKLANYGLSALDSDAVLAKGVSVQNQRLVHPAVQEVFPDLAH
;
A
#
# COMPACT_ATOMS: atom_id res chain seq x y z
N MET A 1 -19.53 14.44 16.24
CA MET A 1 -19.71 13.19 15.46
C MET A 1 -19.20 12.01 16.29
N GLU A 2 -19.86 10.88 16.21
CA GLU A 2 -19.38 9.61 16.75
C GLU A 2 -18.55 8.87 15.70
N ILE A 3 -17.33 8.47 16.06
CA ILE A 3 -16.34 7.86 15.17
C ILE A 3 -16.02 6.47 15.67
N GLY A 4 -16.16 5.48 14.82
CA GLY A 4 -15.86 4.08 15.10
C GLY A 4 -14.55 3.62 14.49
N VAL A 5 -13.79 2.85 15.25
CA VAL A 5 -12.53 2.23 14.83
C VAL A 5 -12.60 0.74 15.16
N PRO A 6 -13.13 -0.08 14.25
CA PRO A 6 -13.15 -1.52 14.42
C PRO A 6 -11.75 -2.12 14.31
N LYS A 7 -11.57 -3.29 14.91
CA LYS A 7 -10.38 -4.12 14.75
C LYS A 7 -10.33 -4.70 13.34
N GLU A 8 -9.16 -4.68 12.72
CA GLU A 8 -8.97 -5.31 11.41
C GLU A 8 -9.04 -6.83 11.52
N THR A 9 -9.76 -7.46 10.60
CA THR A 9 -10.03 -8.90 10.62
C THR A 9 -9.35 -9.65 9.46
N LYS A 10 -8.73 -8.92 8.51
CA LYS A 10 -7.99 -9.51 7.39
C LYS A 10 -6.75 -10.23 7.90
N ASP A 11 -6.45 -11.39 7.30
CA ASP A 11 -5.27 -12.19 7.70
C ASP A 11 -3.99 -11.36 7.68
N GLN A 12 -3.23 -11.43 8.77
CA GLN A 12 -1.97 -10.69 8.98
C GLN A 12 -2.09 -9.16 8.85
N GLU A 13 -3.29 -8.58 9.04
CA GLU A 13 -3.48 -7.15 9.15
C GLU A 13 -3.49 -6.73 10.62
N PHE A 14 -2.43 -6.06 11.03
CA PHE A 14 -2.20 -5.62 12.41
C PHE A 14 -2.22 -4.10 12.56
N ARG A 15 -2.44 -3.35 11.47
CA ARG A 15 -2.60 -1.89 11.53
C ARG A 15 -3.96 -1.54 12.12
N VAL A 16 -4.13 -0.29 12.51
CA VAL A 16 -5.40 0.26 13.01
C VAL A 16 -5.73 1.58 12.34
N GLY A 17 -7.00 1.86 12.11
CA GLY A 17 -7.48 3.04 11.38
C GLY A 17 -7.12 4.37 12.05
N LEU A 18 -7.12 4.42 13.39
CA LEU A 18 -6.67 5.58 14.18
C LEU A 18 -5.68 5.15 15.25
N SER A 19 -4.55 5.87 15.37
CA SER A 19 -3.63 5.79 16.50
C SER A 19 -4.18 6.57 17.71
N PRO A 20 -3.67 6.34 18.94
CA PRO A 20 -4.05 7.15 20.10
C PRO A 20 -3.81 8.65 19.89
N SER A 21 -2.71 9.04 19.22
CA SER A 21 -2.43 10.44 18.92
C SER A 21 -3.47 11.08 18.00
N SER A 22 -3.93 10.35 16.97
CA SER A 22 -4.99 10.82 16.08
C SER A 22 -6.35 10.86 16.78
N ALA A 23 -6.66 9.86 17.63
CA ALA A 23 -7.85 9.84 18.47
C ALA A 23 -7.89 11.06 19.41
N ARG A 24 -6.76 11.43 20.02
CA ARG A 24 -6.64 12.62 20.86
C ARG A 24 -7.06 13.89 20.13
N VAL A 25 -6.56 14.09 18.89
CA VAL A 25 -6.91 15.27 18.11
C VAL A 25 -8.41 15.35 17.84
N LEU A 26 -9.06 14.22 17.55
CA LEU A 26 -10.51 14.17 17.34
C LEU A 26 -11.28 14.47 18.62
N VAL A 27 -10.87 13.91 19.76
CA VAL A 27 -11.48 14.18 21.08
C VAL A 27 -11.33 15.65 21.47
N ASP A 28 -10.16 16.24 21.27
CA ASP A 28 -9.90 17.67 21.56
C ASP A 28 -10.73 18.59 20.65
N ASN A 29 -11.18 18.11 19.48
CA ASN A 29 -12.10 18.82 18.57
C ASN A 29 -13.60 18.52 18.88
N GLY A 30 -13.92 17.87 20.00
CA GLY A 30 -15.29 17.66 20.47
C GLY A 30 -15.98 16.43 19.85
N HIS A 31 -15.23 15.53 19.22
CA HIS A 31 -15.79 14.27 18.72
C HIS A 31 -15.66 13.14 19.75
N THR A 32 -16.49 12.12 19.63
CA THR A 32 -16.39 10.91 20.47
C THR A 32 -15.82 9.77 19.63
N VAL A 33 -14.68 9.24 20.05
CA VAL A 33 -14.01 8.12 19.37
C VAL A 33 -14.28 6.82 20.13
N PHE A 34 -14.76 5.81 19.40
CA PHE A 34 -15.04 4.47 19.91
C PHE A 34 -14.10 3.48 19.22
N VAL A 35 -13.27 2.83 20.00
CA VAL A 35 -12.27 1.88 19.50
C VAL A 35 -12.64 0.48 19.97
N GLU A 36 -12.71 -0.47 19.07
CA GLU A 36 -12.91 -1.87 19.45
C GLU A 36 -11.73 -2.36 20.30
N THR A 37 -12.04 -3.13 21.35
CA THR A 37 -11.01 -3.69 22.23
C THR A 37 -9.94 -4.43 21.43
N GLU A 38 -8.69 -4.24 21.81
CA GLU A 38 -7.51 -4.81 21.14
C GLU A 38 -7.27 -4.36 19.69
N ALA A 39 -8.02 -3.41 19.13
CA ALA A 39 -7.84 -2.99 17.75
C ALA A 39 -6.42 -2.43 17.47
N GLY A 40 -5.79 -1.80 18.46
CA GLY A 40 -4.45 -1.21 18.34
C GLY A 40 -3.30 -2.12 18.72
N ILE A 41 -3.54 -3.28 19.36
CA ILE A 41 -2.50 -4.13 19.95
C ILE A 41 -1.43 -4.53 18.92
N GLY A 42 -1.85 -4.94 17.73
CA GLY A 42 -0.93 -5.35 16.67
C GLY A 42 -0.02 -4.24 16.15
N ALA A 43 -0.46 -2.98 16.30
CA ALA A 43 0.32 -1.78 15.98
C ALA A 43 1.08 -1.21 17.21
N GLY A 44 1.03 -1.90 18.35
CA GLY A 44 1.74 -1.51 19.58
C GLY A 44 0.98 -0.50 20.46
N PHE A 45 -0.34 -0.36 20.27
CA PHE A 45 -1.19 0.51 21.09
C PHE A 45 -2.17 -0.32 21.92
N SER A 46 -2.12 -0.18 23.24
CA SER A 46 -3.06 -0.83 24.16
C SER A 46 -4.39 -0.07 24.25
N ASP A 47 -5.43 -0.75 24.74
CA ASP A 47 -6.70 -0.09 25.05
C ASP A 47 -6.51 1.06 26.07
N ALA A 48 -5.59 0.91 27.02
CA ALA A 48 -5.26 1.95 27.99
C ALA A 48 -4.70 3.22 27.32
N ASP A 49 -3.92 3.11 26.25
CA ASP A 49 -3.40 4.26 25.51
C ASP A 49 -4.54 5.07 24.88
N TYR A 50 -5.57 4.41 24.37
CA TYR A 50 -6.76 5.08 23.85
C TYR A 50 -7.60 5.72 24.93
N VAL A 51 -7.80 5.04 26.06
CA VAL A 51 -8.55 5.59 27.21
C VAL A 51 -7.83 6.84 27.77
N GLN A 52 -6.51 6.82 27.85
CA GLN A 52 -5.70 7.95 28.33
C GLN A 52 -5.89 9.22 27.50
N VAL A 53 -6.20 9.08 26.22
CA VAL A 53 -6.43 10.23 25.32
C VAL A 53 -7.92 10.59 25.18
N GLY A 54 -8.81 9.94 25.96
CA GLY A 54 -10.24 10.24 26.01
C GLY A 54 -11.10 9.47 25.02
N ALA A 55 -10.55 8.49 24.30
CA ALA A 55 -11.34 7.57 23.49
C ALA A 55 -12.04 6.52 24.38
N LYS A 56 -13.12 5.94 23.89
CA LYS A 56 -13.92 4.91 24.56
C LYS A 56 -13.63 3.55 23.95
N ILE A 57 -13.30 2.56 24.78
CA ILE A 57 -13.17 1.18 24.33
C ILE A 57 -14.55 0.53 24.30
N VAL A 58 -14.83 -0.19 23.21
CA VAL A 58 -16.07 -0.96 23.01
C VAL A 58 -15.77 -2.44 22.82
N PRO A 59 -16.68 -3.34 23.24
CA PRO A 59 -16.35 -4.76 23.41
C PRO A 59 -16.27 -5.56 22.09
N ASN A 60 -16.83 -5.06 21.00
CA ASN A 60 -16.96 -5.83 19.76
C ASN A 60 -17.12 -4.94 18.52
N ALA A 61 -17.01 -5.57 17.35
CA ALA A 61 -17.14 -4.93 16.05
C ALA A 61 -18.49 -4.24 15.88
N GLU A 62 -19.62 -4.90 16.22
CA GLU A 62 -20.96 -4.32 16.09
C GLU A 62 -21.05 -2.93 16.74
N THR A 63 -20.52 -2.81 17.96
CA THR A 63 -20.55 -1.53 18.69
C THR A 63 -19.62 -0.51 18.07
N ALA A 64 -18.46 -0.91 17.53
CA ALA A 64 -17.52 -0.02 16.84
C ALA A 64 -18.10 0.46 15.51
N TRP A 65 -18.74 -0.43 14.75
CA TRP A 65 -19.32 -0.11 13.44
C TRP A 65 -20.58 0.75 13.53
N ASN A 66 -21.36 0.64 14.61
CA ASN A 66 -22.61 1.42 14.78
C ASN A 66 -22.29 2.89 15.14
N ARG A 67 -21.60 3.60 14.25
CA ARG A 67 -21.20 5.01 14.38
C ARG A 67 -21.41 5.77 13.08
N GLU A 68 -21.44 7.10 13.16
CA GLU A 68 -21.66 7.99 12.02
C GLU A 68 -20.52 7.93 11.00
N LEU A 69 -19.27 7.81 11.48
CA LEU A 69 -18.06 7.69 10.66
C LEU A 69 -17.26 6.48 11.13
N VAL A 70 -17.01 5.54 10.23
CA VAL A 70 -16.14 4.37 10.48
C VAL A 70 -14.83 4.55 9.74
N ILE A 71 -13.73 4.35 10.48
CA ILE A 71 -12.37 4.47 9.98
C ILE A 71 -11.67 3.13 10.11
N LYS A 72 -11.25 2.59 8.97
CA LYS A 72 -10.50 1.34 8.88
C LYS A 72 -9.20 1.53 8.10
N VAL A 73 -8.42 0.48 8.01
CA VAL A 73 -7.28 0.39 7.10
C VAL A 73 -7.68 -0.35 5.83
N LYS A 74 -8.31 -1.52 5.99
CA LYS A 74 -8.68 -2.39 4.87
C LYS A 74 -10.17 -2.34 4.57
N GLU A 75 -10.50 -2.80 3.36
CA GLU A 75 -11.86 -2.99 2.91
C GLU A 75 -12.67 -3.83 3.91
N PRO A 76 -13.97 -3.60 4.04
CA PRO A 76 -14.86 -4.50 4.77
C PRO A 76 -14.80 -5.90 4.18
N LEU A 77 -14.75 -6.92 5.03
CA LEU A 77 -14.85 -8.33 4.65
C LEU A 77 -16.30 -8.83 4.84
N ALA A 78 -16.64 -9.95 4.21
CA ALA A 78 -18.00 -10.49 4.23
C ALA A 78 -18.68 -10.54 5.62
N PRO A 79 -18.01 -10.92 6.74
CA PRO A 79 -18.61 -10.86 8.07
C PRO A 79 -18.95 -9.44 8.56
N GLU A 80 -18.34 -8.41 7.97
CA GLU A 80 -18.53 -7.00 8.35
C GLU A 80 -19.65 -6.32 7.54
N TYR A 81 -20.10 -6.90 6.42
CA TYR A 81 -21.15 -6.31 5.56
C TYR A 81 -22.45 -6.04 6.30
N GLN A 82 -22.79 -6.88 7.28
CA GLN A 82 -23.98 -6.72 8.13
C GLN A 82 -23.98 -5.45 8.97
N PHE A 83 -22.81 -4.82 9.17
CA PHE A 83 -22.66 -3.60 9.98
C PHE A 83 -22.74 -2.32 9.14
N LEU A 84 -22.75 -2.43 7.81
CA LEU A 84 -22.88 -1.28 6.92
C LEU A 84 -24.30 -0.68 7.04
N GLN A 85 -24.40 0.63 7.23
CA GLN A 85 -25.67 1.30 7.48
C GLN A 85 -25.90 2.49 6.55
N LYS A 86 -27.17 2.73 6.23
CA LYS A 86 -27.57 3.89 5.44
C LYS A 86 -27.21 5.20 6.16
N GLY A 87 -26.55 6.08 5.43
CA GLY A 87 -26.13 7.40 5.93
C GLY A 87 -24.81 7.39 6.70
N GLN A 88 -24.23 6.22 6.95
CA GLN A 88 -22.90 6.07 7.55
C GLN A 88 -21.83 6.52 6.56
N LEU A 89 -20.74 7.13 7.06
CA LEU A 89 -19.51 7.39 6.33
C LEU A 89 -18.51 6.26 6.60
N LEU A 90 -17.97 5.69 5.55
CA LEU A 90 -16.87 4.71 5.62
C LEU A 90 -15.64 5.28 4.94
N PHE A 91 -14.52 5.39 5.65
CA PHE A 91 -13.26 5.92 5.14
C PHE A 91 -12.13 4.93 5.35
N THR A 92 -11.65 4.30 4.28
CA THR A 92 -10.70 3.17 4.29
C THR A 92 -10.13 2.92 2.89
N TYR A 93 -9.14 2.01 2.73
CA TYR A 93 -8.86 1.40 1.43
C TYR A 93 -10.01 0.47 1.04
N LEU A 94 -10.44 0.52 -0.21
CA LEU A 94 -11.58 -0.26 -0.71
C LEU A 94 -11.22 -1.25 -1.84
N HIS A 95 -10.36 -0.85 -2.76
CA HIS A 95 -9.94 -1.65 -3.92
C HIS A 95 -11.09 -2.24 -4.75
N LEU A 96 -12.19 -1.49 -4.90
CA LEU A 96 -13.47 -1.97 -5.44
C LEU A 96 -13.38 -2.58 -6.85
N ALA A 97 -12.47 -2.10 -7.69
CA ALA A 97 -12.28 -2.65 -9.03
C ALA A 97 -11.90 -4.16 -9.05
N ALA A 98 -11.44 -4.68 -7.92
CA ALA A 98 -11.07 -6.10 -7.76
C ALA A 98 -12.13 -6.92 -7.01
N ASP A 99 -13.17 -6.28 -6.46
CA ASP A 99 -14.17 -6.93 -5.59
C ASP A 99 -15.60 -6.48 -5.93
N ARG A 100 -16.26 -7.27 -6.76
CA ARG A 100 -17.64 -7.02 -7.16
C ARG A 100 -18.61 -7.18 -6.00
N GLU A 101 -18.42 -8.23 -5.17
CA GLU A 101 -19.33 -8.54 -4.06
C GLU A 101 -19.36 -7.41 -3.04
N LEU A 102 -18.19 -6.92 -2.63
CA LEU A 102 -18.08 -5.74 -1.75
C LEU A 102 -18.75 -4.51 -2.39
N THR A 103 -18.55 -4.28 -3.69
CA THR A 103 -19.15 -3.14 -4.40
C THR A 103 -20.68 -3.18 -4.34
N GLU A 104 -21.29 -4.33 -4.58
CA GLU A 104 -22.75 -4.52 -4.50
C GLU A 104 -23.28 -4.31 -3.08
N HIS A 105 -22.56 -4.80 -2.06
CA HIS A 105 -22.95 -4.60 -0.66
C HIS A 105 -22.85 -3.13 -0.23
N LEU A 106 -21.81 -2.41 -0.63
CA LEU A 106 -21.71 -0.98 -0.33
C LEU A 106 -22.84 -0.17 -0.99
N ILE A 107 -23.20 -0.48 -2.24
CA ILE A 107 -24.32 0.16 -2.92
C ILE A 107 -25.63 -0.13 -2.19
N SER A 108 -25.93 -1.40 -1.88
CA SER A 108 -27.19 -1.80 -1.29
C SER A 108 -27.37 -1.29 0.14
N SER A 109 -26.30 -1.18 0.92
CA SER A 109 -26.34 -0.69 2.31
C SER A 109 -26.70 0.80 2.43
N GLY A 110 -26.44 1.60 1.41
CA GLY A 110 -26.62 3.05 1.44
C GLY A 110 -25.57 3.81 2.26
N VAL A 111 -24.42 3.18 2.53
CA VAL A 111 -23.24 3.83 3.09
C VAL A 111 -22.65 4.83 2.06
N THR A 112 -22.02 5.90 2.54
CA THR A 112 -21.12 6.70 1.69
C THR A 112 -19.71 6.16 1.89
N ALA A 113 -19.17 5.50 0.87
CA ALA A 113 -17.87 4.87 0.91
C ALA A 113 -16.81 5.74 0.21
N ILE A 114 -15.78 6.12 0.97
CA ILE A 114 -14.71 7.01 0.53
C ILE A 114 -13.41 6.22 0.59
N ALA A 115 -12.79 6.00 -0.57
CA ALA A 115 -11.59 5.20 -0.70
C ALA A 115 -10.32 6.05 -0.54
N TYR A 116 -9.39 5.60 0.30
CA TYR A 116 -8.09 6.26 0.49
C TYR A 116 -7.29 6.33 -0.81
N GLU A 117 -7.29 5.27 -1.59
CA GLU A 117 -6.48 5.13 -2.80
C GLU A 117 -6.92 6.00 -3.96
N THR A 118 -8.12 6.58 -3.89
CA THR A 118 -8.67 7.44 -4.94
C THR A 118 -8.75 8.92 -4.55
N VAL A 119 -8.39 9.28 -3.31
CA VAL A 119 -8.17 10.67 -2.92
C VAL A 119 -7.00 11.23 -3.73
N GLU A 120 -7.28 12.15 -4.64
CA GLU A 120 -6.31 12.63 -5.63
C GLU A 120 -6.23 14.16 -5.65
N THR A 121 -5.02 14.69 -5.55
CA THR A 121 -4.74 16.12 -5.65
C THR A 121 -4.82 16.60 -7.12
N PRO A 122 -4.93 17.93 -7.36
CA PRO A 122 -4.98 18.49 -8.73
C PRO A 122 -3.74 18.14 -9.57
N ASP A 123 -2.58 17.95 -8.95
CA ASP A 123 -1.34 17.51 -9.58
C ASP A 123 -1.22 15.97 -9.66
N ARG A 124 -2.34 15.27 -9.52
CA ARG A 124 -2.51 13.81 -9.68
C ARG A 124 -1.68 12.97 -8.69
N LYS A 125 -1.36 13.51 -7.53
CA LYS A 125 -0.77 12.75 -6.44
C LYS A 125 -1.86 12.06 -5.62
N LEU A 126 -1.51 10.91 -5.06
CA LEU A 126 -2.37 10.10 -4.19
C LEU A 126 -1.87 10.17 -2.75
N PRO A 127 -2.22 11.22 -1.99
CA PRO A 127 -1.61 11.53 -0.70
C PRO A 127 -1.82 10.43 0.35
N LEU A 128 -2.90 9.65 0.25
CA LEU A 128 -3.20 8.60 1.21
C LEU A 128 -2.62 7.24 0.79
N LEU A 129 -2.27 7.05 -0.49
CA LEU A 129 -1.56 5.87 -0.98
C LEU A 129 -0.03 6.02 -0.84
N THR A 130 0.48 7.25 -0.97
CA THR A 130 1.91 7.55 -0.92
C THR A 130 2.64 6.98 0.30
N PRO A 131 2.13 7.08 1.55
CA PRO A 131 2.82 6.52 2.71
C PRO A 131 3.03 5.01 2.61
N MET A 132 2.06 4.28 2.08
CA MET A 132 2.18 2.84 1.90
C MET A 132 3.16 2.49 0.78
N SER A 133 3.18 3.28 -0.30
CA SER A 133 4.16 3.13 -1.37
C SER A 133 5.60 3.39 -0.89
N ILE A 134 5.81 4.37 -0.01
CA ILE A 134 7.10 4.63 0.65
C ILE A 134 7.55 3.41 1.45
N ILE A 135 6.68 2.89 2.30
CA ILE A 135 6.98 1.73 3.14
C ILE A 135 7.26 0.49 2.29
N ALA A 136 6.43 0.23 1.28
CA ALA A 136 6.60 -0.92 0.39
C ALA A 136 7.94 -0.84 -0.37
N GLY A 137 8.32 0.33 -0.87
CA GLY A 137 9.61 0.53 -1.52
C GLY A 137 10.79 0.22 -0.59
N ARG A 138 10.74 0.68 0.65
CA ARG A 138 11.79 0.40 1.64
C ARG A 138 11.84 -1.08 2.03
N LEU A 139 10.68 -1.69 2.24
CA LEU A 139 10.57 -3.11 2.59
C LEU A 139 11.01 -4.02 1.45
N SER A 140 10.84 -3.63 0.19
CA SER A 140 11.26 -4.45 -0.96
C SER A 140 12.75 -4.79 -0.92
N VAL A 141 13.58 -3.82 -0.49
CA VAL A 141 15.02 -4.05 -0.31
C VAL A 141 15.32 -4.83 0.96
N GLN A 142 14.63 -4.53 2.06
CA GLN A 142 14.81 -5.25 3.34
C GLN A 142 14.48 -6.74 3.17
N PHE A 143 13.35 -7.08 2.55
CA PHE A 143 13.00 -8.46 2.25
C PHE A 143 13.93 -9.06 1.20
N GLY A 144 14.20 -8.33 0.11
CA GLY A 144 15.12 -8.78 -0.92
C GLY A 144 16.50 -9.15 -0.37
N SER A 145 17.07 -8.33 0.50
CA SER A 145 18.37 -8.60 1.14
C SER A 145 18.33 -9.84 2.03
N ARG A 146 17.24 -10.03 2.79
CA ARG A 146 17.04 -11.23 3.61
C ARG A 146 16.96 -12.50 2.77
N PHE A 147 16.20 -12.47 1.68
CA PHE A 147 16.04 -13.64 0.81
C PHE A 147 17.26 -13.93 -0.07
N LEU A 148 18.24 -13.02 -0.16
CA LEU A 148 19.56 -13.31 -0.72
C LEU A 148 20.43 -14.18 0.19
N GLU A 149 20.10 -14.30 1.47
CA GLU A 149 20.82 -15.19 2.41
C GLU A 149 20.64 -16.65 2.01
N ARG A 150 21.72 -17.45 2.19
CA ARG A 150 21.71 -18.86 1.80
C ARG A 150 20.63 -19.69 2.50
N GLN A 151 20.35 -19.40 3.77
CA GLN A 151 19.34 -20.08 4.58
C GLN A 151 17.91 -19.81 4.09
N GLN A 152 17.72 -18.72 3.34
CA GLN A 152 16.41 -18.33 2.76
C GLN A 152 16.26 -18.80 1.29
N GLY A 153 17.19 -19.61 0.79
CA GLY A 153 17.20 -20.07 -0.61
C GLY A 153 17.97 -19.17 -1.57
N GLY A 154 18.49 -18.05 -1.08
CA GLY A 154 19.27 -17.10 -1.87
C GLY A 154 20.68 -17.60 -2.19
N ARG A 155 21.37 -16.84 -3.05
CA ARG A 155 22.72 -17.16 -3.53
C ARG A 155 23.85 -16.76 -2.57
N GLY A 156 23.53 -16.21 -1.39
CA GLY A 156 24.50 -15.84 -0.35
C GLY A 156 25.23 -14.52 -0.67
N VAL A 157 24.55 -13.53 -1.20
CA VAL A 157 25.11 -12.21 -1.53
C VAL A 157 24.76 -11.20 -0.44
N LEU A 158 25.79 -10.51 0.08
CA LEU A 158 25.64 -9.35 0.95
C LEU A 158 25.56 -8.09 0.06
N LEU A 159 24.43 -7.35 0.10
CA LEU A 159 24.20 -6.22 -0.80
C LEU A 159 25.29 -5.15 -0.70
N GLY A 160 25.80 -4.85 0.50
CA GLY A 160 26.85 -3.85 0.70
C GLY A 160 28.26 -4.32 0.34
N GLY A 161 28.47 -5.60 0.01
CA GLY A 161 29.81 -6.16 -0.14
C GLY A 161 30.67 -6.02 1.11
N VAL A 162 31.96 -6.22 0.95
CA VAL A 162 33.01 -5.95 1.97
C VAL A 162 34.30 -5.52 1.25
N PRO A 163 35.30 -4.93 1.91
CA PRO A 163 36.56 -4.61 1.28
C PRO A 163 37.16 -5.82 0.53
N GLY A 164 37.41 -5.65 -0.76
CA GLY A 164 37.88 -6.71 -1.65
C GLY A 164 36.78 -7.58 -2.30
N VAL A 165 35.51 -7.40 -1.94
CA VAL A 165 34.37 -8.09 -2.57
C VAL A 165 33.36 -7.06 -3.05
N GLN A 166 32.92 -7.16 -4.30
CA GLN A 166 31.96 -6.22 -4.89
C GLN A 166 30.61 -6.29 -4.19
N PRO A 167 29.91 -5.14 -4.05
CA PRO A 167 28.52 -5.11 -3.58
C PRO A 167 27.58 -5.83 -4.54
N GLY A 168 26.44 -6.28 -4.01
CA GLY A 168 25.35 -6.85 -4.81
C GLY A 168 24.71 -5.80 -5.71
N LYS A 169 24.20 -6.25 -6.86
CA LYS A 169 23.52 -5.42 -7.85
C LYS A 169 22.01 -5.43 -7.64
N VAL A 170 21.42 -4.26 -7.43
CA VAL A 170 19.98 -4.03 -7.31
C VAL A 170 19.48 -3.32 -8.56
N VAL A 171 18.57 -3.96 -9.29
CA VAL A 171 17.91 -3.40 -10.47
C VAL A 171 16.47 -3.08 -10.11
N ILE A 172 16.02 -1.85 -10.39
CA ILE A 172 14.69 -1.35 -10.04
C ILE A 172 13.97 -0.94 -11.33
N LEU A 173 12.85 -1.59 -11.61
CA LEU A 173 11.99 -1.28 -12.74
C LEU A 173 10.90 -0.30 -12.29
N GLY A 174 11.00 0.96 -12.73
CA GLY A 174 10.13 2.07 -12.35
C GLY A 174 10.73 2.97 -11.27
N GLY A 175 10.89 4.25 -11.60
CA GLY A 175 11.44 5.29 -10.73
C GLY A 175 10.38 6.09 -9.95
N GLY A 176 9.14 5.57 -9.81
CA GLY A 176 8.06 6.18 -9.04
C GLY A 176 8.37 6.28 -7.53
N VAL A 177 7.35 6.45 -6.69
CA VAL A 177 7.54 6.53 -5.22
C VAL A 177 8.21 5.27 -4.70
N VAL A 178 7.68 4.09 -5.05
CA VAL A 178 8.21 2.78 -4.63
C VAL A 178 9.68 2.62 -5.03
N GLY A 179 10.00 2.82 -6.32
CA GLY A 179 11.37 2.62 -6.81
C GLY A 179 12.35 3.63 -6.24
N THR A 180 11.93 4.87 -6.01
CA THR A 180 12.78 5.88 -5.34
C THR A 180 13.14 5.48 -3.92
N GLU A 181 12.17 4.98 -3.16
CA GLU A 181 12.39 4.57 -1.77
C GLU A 181 13.14 3.23 -1.67
N ALA A 182 12.95 2.33 -2.64
CA ALA A 182 13.79 1.15 -2.78
C ALA A 182 15.25 1.54 -3.04
N ALA A 183 15.50 2.44 -4.00
CA ALA A 183 16.84 2.93 -4.29
C ALA A 183 17.49 3.60 -3.08
N ARG A 184 16.74 4.40 -2.31
CA ARG A 184 17.23 5.05 -1.09
C ARG A 184 17.80 4.03 -0.08
N ILE A 185 17.08 2.93 0.13
CA ILE A 185 17.53 1.88 1.04
C ILE A 185 18.70 1.09 0.46
N ALA A 186 18.62 0.69 -0.81
CA ALA A 186 19.69 -0.06 -1.48
C ALA A 186 21.02 0.72 -1.49
N VAL A 187 20.96 2.01 -1.81
CA VAL A 187 22.13 2.93 -1.72
C VAL A 187 22.65 3.04 -0.28
N GLY A 188 21.72 3.17 0.70
CA GLY A 188 22.08 3.23 2.11
C GLY A 188 22.76 1.95 2.62
N MET A 189 22.45 0.80 2.04
CA MET A 189 23.10 -0.49 2.30
C MET A 189 24.43 -0.66 1.55
N GLY A 190 24.80 0.25 0.64
CA GLY A 190 26.03 0.19 -0.13
C GLY A 190 25.95 -0.67 -1.39
N ALA A 191 24.75 -1.02 -1.87
CA ALA A 191 24.55 -1.80 -3.09
C ALA A 191 24.91 -0.98 -4.35
N GLN A 192 25.21 -1.68 -5.46
CA GLN A 192 25.20 -1.10 -6.80
C GLN A 192 23.74 -1.02 -7.28
N VAL A 193 23.26 0.21 -7.57
CA VAL A 193 21.85 0.44 -7.86
C VAL A 193 21.65 0.98 -9.26
N GLN A 194 20.75 0.34 -10.02
CA GLN A 194 20.26 0.78 -11.32
C GLN A 194 18.76 1.01 -11.26
N ILE A 195 18.26 2.14 -11.79
CA ILE A 195 16.83 2.42 -11.94
C ILE A 195 16.52 2.62 -13.41
N LEU A 196 15.46 1.97 -13.87
CA LEU A 196 14.92 2.12 -15.20
C LEU A 196 13.57 2.83 -15.15
N ASP A 197 13.40 3.91 -15.93
CA ASP A 197 12.12 4.60 -16.08
C ASP A 197 11.93 5.09 -17.53
N LEU A 198 10.68 5.19 -17.99
CA LEU A 198 10.32 5.74 -19.30
C LEU A 198 10.31 7.26 -19.32
N ASN A 199 10.11 7.89 -18.16
CA ASN A 199 9.97 9.33 -18.05
C ASN A 199 11.32 9.98 -17.77
N VAL A 200 11.84 10.70 -18.79
CA VAL A 200 13.15 11.37 -18.72
C VAL A 200 13.16 12.46 -17.64
N ASP A 201 12.06 13.20 -17.43
CA ASP A 201 12.00 14.20 -16.36
C ASP A 201 12.09 13.53 -14.99
N ARG A 202 11.51 12.32 -14.86
CA ARG A 202 11.66 11.53 -13.65
C ARG A 202 13.10 11.08 -13.43
N LEU A 203 13.78 10.63 -14.46
CA LEU A 203 15.21 10.30 -14.39
C LEU A 203 16.06 11.52 -14.00
N ALA A 204 15.81 12.69 -14.58
CA ALA A 204 16.49 13.93 -14.21
C ALA A 204 16.24 14.30 -12.73
N TYR A 205 15.02 14.15 -12.23
CA TYR A 205 14.73 14.32 -10.80
C TYR A 205 15.52 13.34 -9.90
N LEU A 206 15.59 12.07 -10.31
CA LEU A 206 16.33 11.04 -9.55
C LEU A 206 17.84 11.32 -9.57
N GLU A 207 18.38 11.88 -10.66
CA GLU A 207 19.76 12.33 -10.74
C GLU A 207 20.05 13.41 -9.69
N THR A 208 19.16 14.39 -9.52
CA THR A 208 19.32 15.42 -8.47
C THR A 208 19.27 14.83 -7.07
N LEU A 209 18.52 13.75 -6.87
CA LEU A 209 18.34 13.12 -5.57
C LEU A 209 19.50 12.21 -5.17
N PHE A 210 20.02 11.45 -6.11
CA PHE A 210 21.03 10.40 -5.85
C PHE A 210 22.43 10.73 -6.34
N GLY A 211 22.57 11.64 -7.30
CA GLY A 211 23.84 11.91 -7.98
C GLY A 211 24.40 10.64 -8.62
N SER A 212 25.71 10.46 -8.55
CA SER A 212 26.41 9.30 -9.13
C SER A 212 26.26 7.98 -8.35
N ARG A 213 25.46 7.96 -7.25
CA ARG A 213 25.25 6.75 -6.45
C ARG A 213 24.27 5.76 -7.07
N VAL A 214 23.54 6.19 -8.09
CA VAL A 214 22.55 5.38 -8.81
C VAL A 214 22.77 5.56 -10.30
N GLU A 215 22.82 4.47 -11.03
CA GLU A 215 22.81 4.50 -12.49
C GLU A 215 21.37 4.60 -12.98
N LEU A 216 21.08 5.61 -13.78
CA LEU A 216 19.74 5.90 -14.29
C LEU A 216 19.67 5.56 -15.78
N LEU A 217 18.76 4.68 -16.13
CA LEU A 217 18.66 4.14 -17.48
C LEU A 217 17.27 4.40 -18.07
N TYR A 218 17.21 4.72 -19.35
CA TYR A 218 15.92 4.78 -20.04
C TYR A 218 15.36 3.37 -20.25
N SER A 219 14.13 3.14 -19.81
CA SER A 219 13.50 1.83 -19.86
C SER A 219 13.10 1.47 -21.30
N ASN A 220 13.81 0.50 -21.88
CA ASN A 220 13.45 -0.16 -23.14
C ASN A 220 13.82 -1.64 -23.05
N SER A 221 13.33 -2.44 -24.00
CA SER A 221 13.53 -3.90 -23.99
C SER A 221 15.02 -4.28 -23.94
N LEU A 222 15.87 -3.62 -24.73
CA LEU A 222 17.30 -3.93 -24.79
C LEU A 222 17.99 -3.67 -23.44
N GLN A 223 17.69 -2.54 -22.80
CA GLN A 223 18.25 -2.22 -21.47
C GLN A 223 17.78 -3.23 -20.42
N ILE A 224 16.49 -3.56 -20.41
CA ILE A 224 15.94 -4.55 -19.49
C ILE A 224 16.62 -5.91 -19.70
N GLU A 225 16.74 -6.38 -20.95
CA GLU A 225 17.42 -7.63 -21.30
C GLU A 225 18.90 -7.65 -20.89
N THR A 226 19.54 -6.49 -20.86
CA THR A 226 20.95 -6.36 -20.47
C THR A 226 21.14 -6.43 -18.96
N VAL A 227 20.31 -5.70 -18.18
CA VAL A 227 20.56 -5.52 -16.74
C VAL A 227 19.93 -6.59 -15.86
N VAL A 228 18.78 -7.16 -16.27
CA VAL A 228 18.05 -8.15 -15.45
C VAL A 228 18.88 -9.41 -15.17
N PRO A 229 19.59 -10.04 -16.13
CA PRO A 229 20.40 -11.23 -15.86
C PRO A 229 21.53 -11.00 -14.85
N GLU A 230 21.99 -9.76 -14.71
CA GLU A 230 23.08 -9.40 -13.80
C GLU A 230 22.60 -9.07 -12.39
N ALA A 231 21.29 -8.87 -12.20
CA ALA A 231 20.72 -8.50 -10.91
C ALA A 231 20.89 -9.62 -9.88
N ASP A 232 21.33 -9.26 -8.68
CA ASP A 232 21.20 -10.09 -7.50
C ASP A 232 19.80 -9.91 -6.86
N LEU A 233 19.30 -8.66 -6.88
CA LEU A 233 17.94 -8.29 -6.47
C LEU A 233 17.28 -7.48 -7.58
N LEU A 234 16.17 -7.99 -8.11
CA LEU A 234 15.30 -7.28 -9.05
C LEU A 234 14.04 -6.80 -8.32
N ILE A 235 13.70 -5.53 -8.44
CA ILE A 235 12.51 -4.92 -7.83
C ILE A 235 11.58 -4.42 -8.92
N GLY A 236 10.38 -5.00 -9.01
CA GLY A 236 9.26 -4.50 -9.81
C GLY A 236 8.55 -3.37 -9.06
N ALA A 237 8.63 -2.15 -9.59
CA ALA A 237 8.06 -0.95 -8.97
C ALA A 237 7.23 -0.12 -9.97
N VAL A 238 6.70 -0.77 -11.00
CA VAL A 238 5.88 -0.12 -12.03
C VAL A 238 4.42 -0.16 -11.61
N LEU A 239 3.85 1.02 -11.45
CA LEU A 239 2.42 1.22 -11.19
C LEU A 239 1.81 2.05 -12.33
N VAL A 240 0.73 1.53 -12.93
CA VAL A 240 -0.11 2.30 -13.85
C VAL A 240 -1.46 2.52 -13.17
N PRO A 241 -1.79 3.75 -12.75
CA PRO A 241 -3.06 4.00 -12.04
C PRO A 241 -4.27 3.50 -12.82
N GLY A 242 -5.11 2.67 -12.17
CA GLY A 242 -6.34 2.14 -12.74
C GLY A 242 -6.16 1.10 -13.86
N ARG A 243 -4.94 0.62 -14.12
CA ARG A 243 -4.65 -0.38 -15.17
C ARG A 243 -3.61 -1.39 -14.69
N ARG A 244 -3.59 -2.56 -15.31
CA ARG A 244 -2.49 -3.51 -15.13
C ARG A 244 -1.18 -2.94 -15.64
N ALA A 245 -0.10 -3.16 -14.90
CA ALA A 245 1.24 -2.87 -15.39
C ALA A 245 1.56 -3.75 -16.62
N PRO A 246 2.33 -3.24 -17.61
CA PRO A 246 2.83 -4.09 -18.68
C PRO A 246 3.84 -5.10 -18.13
N ILE A 247 3.87 -6.30 -18.69
CA ILE A 247 4.92 -7.26 -18.40
C ILE A 247 6.23 -6.77 -19.02
N LEU A 248 7.20 -6.49 -18.16
CA LEU A 248 8.54 -6.03 -18.55
C LEU A 248 9.56 -7.16 -18.55
N VAL A 249 9.38 -8.16 -17.68
CA VAL A 249 10.26 -9.31 -17.55
C VAL A 249 9.48 -10.57 -17.82
N GLY A 250 9.66 -11.14 -19.01
CA GLY A 250 9.09 -12.42 -19.39
C GLY A 250 9.80 -13.59 -18.72
N GLN A 251 9.15 -14.76 -18.72
CA GLN A 251 9.67 -15.99 -18.13
C GLN A 251 11.09 -16.34 -18.62
N SER A 252 11.34 -16.22 -19.93
CA SER A 252 12.63 -16.52 -20.53
C SER A 252 13.75 -15.58 -20.06
N LEU A 253 13.43 -14.34 -19.72
CA LEU A 253 14.39 -13.36 -19.20
C LEU A 253 14.63 -13.58 -17.70
N ALA A 254 13.59 -13.83 -16.92
CA ALA A 254 13.73 -14.18 -15.51
C ALA A 254 14.62 -15.42 -15.32
N ALA A 255 14.47 -16.43 -16.19
CA ALA A 255 15.30 -17.65 -16.17
C ALA A 255 16.80 -17.41 -16.51
N LYS A 256 17.16 -16.25 -17.05
CA LYS A 256 18.57 -15.86 -17.27
C LYS A 256 19.23 -15.24 -16.03
N MET A 257 18.47 -14.91 -15.01
CA MET A 257 19.04 -14.46 -13.73
C MET A 257 19.87 -15.56 -13.07
N ARG A 258 20.83 -15.15 -12.27
CA ARG A 258 21.69 -16.12 -11.58
C ARG A 258 20.87 -16.94 -10.57
N PRO A 259 21.07 -18.27 -10.46
CA PRO A 259 20.36 -19.08 -9.47
C PRO A 259 20.53 -18.52 -8.04
N GLY A 260 19.41 -18.41 -7.32
CA GLY A 260 19.36 -17.83 -5.98
C GLY A 260 19.34 -16.29 -5.95
N SER A 261 19.26 -15.60 -7.11
CA SER A 261 18.87 -14.19 -7.17
C SER A 261 17.42 -14.04 -6.69
N VAL A 262 17.03 -12.82 -6.31
CA VAL A 262 15.72 -12.54 -5.73
C VAL A 262 14.96 -11.56 -6.62
N ILE A 263 13.68 -11.83 -6.85
CA ILE A 263 12.72 -10.90 -7.46
C ILE A 263 11.70 -10.50 -6.39
N VAL A 264 11.50 -9.21 -6.23
CA VAL A 264 10.42 -8.64 -5.41
C VAL A 264 9.54 -7.78 -6.32
N ASP A 265 8.28 -8.17 -6.53
CA ASP A 265 7.33 -7.34 -7.29
C ASP A 265 6.35 -6.67 -6.33
N VAL A 266 6.51 -5.36 -6.17
CA VAL A 266 5.70 -4.56 -5.23
C VAL A 266 4.28 -4.32 -5.77
N ALA A 267 4.09 -4.41 -7.08
CA ALA A 267 2.81 -4.18 -7.75
C ALA A 267 2.05 -5.49 -8.07
N VAL A 268 2.40 -6.59 -7.42
CA VAL A 268 1.84 -7.93 -7.68
C VAL A 268 0.31 -7.98 -7.54
N ASP A 269 -0.28 -7.23 -6.61
CA ASP A 269 -1.72 -7.10 -6.40
C ASP A 269 -2.45 -6.41 -7.57
N GLN A 270 -1.73 -5.63 -8.38
CA GLN A 270 -2.23 -4.97 -9.59
C GLN A 270 -1.74 -5.66 -10.87
N GLY A 271 -1.36 -6.94 -10.77
CA GLY A 271 -0.93 -7.78 -11.87
C GLY A 271 0.58 -7.84 -12.08
N GLY A 272 1.36 -6.98 -11.40
CA GLY A 272 2.82 -6.99 -11.47
C GLY A 272 3.41 -6.69 -12.84
N CYS A 273 4.73 -6.53 -12.91
CA CYS A 273 5.46 -6.34 -14.18
C CYS A 273 6.38 -7.53 -14.53
N ILE A 274 6.33 -8.60 -13.76
CA ILE A 274 7.12 -9.82 -13.93
C ILE A 274 6.18 -10.98 -14.24
N GLU A 275 6.34 -11.64 -15.39
CA GLU A 275 5.45 -12.70 -15.86
C GLU A 275 5.37 -13.91 -14.91
N THR A 276 6.50 -14.27 -14.30
CA THR A 276 6.61 -15.41 -13.36
C THR A 276 6.08 -15.07 -11.96
N MET A 277 5.73 -13.80 -11.69
CA MET A 277 5.27 -13.39 -10.38
C MET A 277 3.81 -13.78 -10.12
N ARG A 278 3.55 -14.28 -8.93
CA ARG A 278 2.20 -14.57 -8.42
C ARG A 278 2.06 -14.11 -6.97
N PRO A 279 0.85 -13.74 -6.53
CA PRO A 279 0.61 -13.38 -5.14
C PRO A 279 1.01 -14.50 -4.18
N THR A 280 1.65 -14.12 -3.08
CA THR A 280 2.02 -14.97 -1.95
C THR A 280 1.42 -14.40 -0.65
N SER A 281 1.75 -14.96 0.51
CA SER A 281 1.27 -14.46 1.81
C SER A 281 2.44 -14.17 2.75
N HIS A 282 2.19 -13.39 3.80
CA HIS A 282 3.22 -13.18 4.83
C HIS A 282 3.67 -14.48 5.50
N SER A 283 2.80 -15.49 5.61
CA SER A 283 3.12 -16.80 6.18
C SER A 283 3.95 -17.66 5.22
N HIS A 284 3.78 -17.50 3.91
CA HIS A 284 4.53 -18.22 2.87
C HIS A 284 4.97 -17.20 1.81
N PRO A 285 6.00 -16.38 2.11
CA PRO A 285 6.27 -15.16 1.35
C PRO A 285 6.97 -15.40 0.01
N THR A 286 7.59 -16.55 -0.18
CA THR A 286 8.40 -16.83 -1.37
C THR A 286 8.13 -18.19 -1.99
N TYR A 287 8.50 -18.30 -3.25
CA TYR A 287 8.64 -19.55 -3.99
C TYR A 287 9.86 -19.45 -4.92
N VAL A 288 10.31 -20.58 -5.44
CA VAL A 288 11.42 -20.62 -6.41
C VAL A 288 10.88 -21.03 -7.76
N GLU A 289 11.20 -20.24 -8.80
CA GLU A 289 10.89 -20.55 -10.19
C GLU A 289 12.12 -20.27 -11.05
N ALA A 290 12.47 -21.19 -11.95
CA ALA A 290 13.69 -21.12 -12.75
C ALA A 290 14.98 -20.88 -11.93
N GLY A 291 15.03 -21.35 -10.69
CA GLY A 291 16.17 -21.13 -9.78
C GLY A 291 16.22 -19.75 -9.11
N VAL A 292 15.26 -18.87 -9.37
CA VAL A 292 15.16 -17.51 -8.80
C VAL A 292 14.13 -17.49 -7.69
N VAL A 293 14.42 -16.84 -6.57
CA VAL A 293 13.51 -16.66 -5.45
C VAL A 293 12.55 -15.52 -5.76
N HIS A 294 11.24 -15.77 -5.70
CA HIS A 294 10.19 -14.79 -5.96
C HIS A 294 9.49 -14.41 -4.66
N TYR A 295 9.43 -13.12 -4.36
CA TYR A 295 8.67 -12.55 -3.26
C TYR A 295 7.53 -11.69 -3.81
N GLY A 296 6.30 -12.14 -3.65
CA GLY A 296 5.10 -11.51 -4.20
C GLY A 296 4.01 -11.27 -3.16
N VAL A 297 4.37 -10.83 -1.94
CA VAL A 297 3.39 -10.57 -0.88
C VAL A 297 2.64 -9.27 -1.16
N PRO A 298 1.33 -9.31 -1.45
CA PRO A 298 0.50 -8.12 -1.45
C PRO A 298 0.50 -7.49 -0.05
N ASN A 299 0.27 -6.19 0.03
CA ASN A 299 0.18 -5.53 1.33
C ASN A 299 1.47 -5.61 2.19
N MET A 300 2.63 -5.48 1.55
CA MET A 300 3.93 -5.43 2.25
C MET A 300 3.94 -4.51 3.48
N PRO A 301 3.29 -3.31 3.48
CA PRO A 301 3.25 -2.43 4.64
C PRO A 301 2.63 -3.04 5.90
N GLY A 302 1.80 -4.08 5.77
CA GLY A 302 1.24 -4.84 6.89
C GLY A 302 2.30 -5.51 7.77
N ALA A 303 3.50 -5.79 7.23
CA ALA A 303 4.61 -6.37 7.98
C ALA A 303 5.23 -5.41 9.04
N VAL A 304 4.96 -4.13 8.96
CA VAL A 304 5.47 -3.10 9.89
C VAL A 304 4.32 -2.25 10.43
N PRO A 305 3.37 -2.85 11.16
CA PRO A 305 2.09 -2.22 11.49
C PRO A 305 2.23 -0.95 12.31
N TRP A 306 3.22 -0.86 13.20
CA TRP A 306 3.48 0.36 13.97
C TRP A 306 3.85 1.54 13.06
N THR A 307 4.84 1.34 12.18
CA THR A 307 5.27 2.39 11.22
C THR A 307 4.17 2.74 10.24
N ALA A 308 3.48 1.72 9.72
CA ALA A 308 2.44 1.90 8.71
C ALA A 308 1.21 2.60 9.27
N THR A 309 0.78 2.30 10.52
CA THR A 309 -0.29 3.01 11.19
C THR A 309 0.03 4.48 11.39
N GLN A 310 1.22 4.80 11.91
CA GLN A 310 1.62 6.19 12.12
C GLN A 310 1.68 6.97 10.80
N ALA A 311 2.31 6.39 9.77
CA ALA A 311 2.43 7.04 8.46
C ALA A 311 1.07 7.27 7.79
N LEU A 312 0.16 6.29 7.87
CA LEU A 312 -1.19 6.41 7.34
C LEU A 312 -1.97 7.49 8.09
N ASN A 313 -1.98 7.44 9.42
CA ASN A 313 -2.70 8.38 10.27
C ASN A 313 -2.25 9.83 10.07
N ASN A 314 -0.95 10.08 9.94
CA ASN A 314 -0.43 11.42 9.65
C ASN A 314 -1.00 11.99 8.32
N SER A 315 -1.31 11.13 7.37
CA SER A 315 -1.88 11.53 6.08
C SER A 315 -3.41 11.58 6.09
N THR A 316 -4.08 10.67 6.80
CA THR A 316 -5.56 10.59 6.82
C THR A 316 -6.19 11.58 7.79
N LEU A 317 -5.53 11.92 8.90
CA LEU A 317 -6.08 12.76 9.97
C LEU A 317 -6.68 14.09 9.48
N PRO A 318 -6.06 14.86 8.57
CA PRO A 318 -6.65 16.11 8.06
C PRO A 318 -8.01 15.89 7.37
N TYR A 319 -8.16 14.77 6.65
CA TYR A 319 -9.41 14.41 5.98
C TYR A 319 -10.44 13.87 6.97
N VAL A 320 -10.00 13.05 7.93
CA VAL A 320 -10.86 12.55 9.02
C VAL A 320 -11.46 13.70 9.81
N LEU A 321 -10.67 14.72 10.16
CA LEU A 321 -11.15 15.93 10.84
C LEU A 321 -12.20 16.68 10.00
N LYS A 322 -12.00 16.81 8.70
CA LYS A 322 -12.99 17.43 7.82
C LYS A 322 -14.30 16.64 7.80
N LEU A 323 -14.23 15.33 7.63
CA LEU A 323 -15.41 14.45 7.67
C LEU A 323 -16.09 14.51 9.04
N ALA A 324 -15.34 14.49 10.13
CA ALA A 324 -15.87 14.57 11.48
C ALA A 324 -16.58 15.90 11.78
N ASN A 325 -16.01 17.02 11.31
CA ASN A 325 -16.55 18.37 11.55
C ASN A 325 -17.77 18.69 10.66
N TYR A 326 -17.72 18.25 9.40
CA TYR A 326 -18.68 18.74 8.38
C TYR A 326 -19.54 17.61 7.78
N GLY A 327 -19.29 16.34 8.12
CA GLY A 327 -20.03 15.23 7.53
C GLY A 327 -19.90 15.21 6.01
N LEU A 328 -21.00 14.95 5.32
CA LEU A 328 -21.06 14.92 3.86
C LEU A 328 -20.72 16.28 3.21
N SER A 329 -20.99 17.41 3.89
CA SER A 329 -20.65 18.73 3.32
C SER A 329 -19.14 19.00 3.20
N ALA A 330 -18.30 18.16 3.85
CA ALA A 330 -16.86 18.16 3.60
C ALA A 330 -16.51 17.87 2.14
N LEU A 331 -17.33 17.06 1.46
CA LEU A 331 -17.13 16.68 0.05
C LEU A 331 -17.43 17.85 -0.90
N ASP A 332 -18.33 18.76 -0.52
CA ASP A 332 -18.67 19.94 -1.32
C ASP A 332 -17.56 21.00 -1.27
N SER A 333 -16.81 21.04 -0.16
CA SER A 333 -15.77 22.03 0.11
C SER A 333 -14.35 21.56 -0.22
N ASP A 334 -14.13 20.24 -0.37
CA ASP A 334 -12.82 19.63 -0.63
C ASP A 334 -12.88 18.71 -1.85
N ALA A 335 -12.53 19.28 -3.02
CA ALA A 335 -12.52 18.55 -4.28
C ALA A 335 -11.50 17.38 -4.31
N VAL A 336 -10.46 17.41 -3.46
CA VAL A 336 -9.48 16.32 -3.33
C VAL A 336 -10.13 15.14 -2.60
N LEU A 337 -10.80 15.41 -1.50
CA LEU A 337 -11.52 14.40 -0.73
C LEU A 337 -12.72 13.84 -1.53
N ALA A 338 -13.43 14.69 -2.27
CA ALA A 338 -14.56 14.28 -3.10
C ALA A 338 -14.18 13.24 -4.17
N LYS A 339 -12.96 13.29 -4.72
CA LYS A 339 -12.46 12.26 -5.64
C LYS A 339 -12.34 10.87 -4.98
N GLY A 340 -12.23 10.81 -3.66
CA GLY A 340 -12.23 9.56 -2.91
C GLY A 340 -13.58 8.83 -2.89
N VAL A 341 -14.67 9.52 -3.20
CA VAL A 341 -16.02 8.92 -3.10
C VAL A 341 -16.19 7.84 -4.16
N SER A 342 -16.42 6.63 -3.71
CA SER A 342 -16.65 5.47 -4.58
C SER A 342 -18.11 5.09 -4.67
N VAL A 343 -18.84 5.12 -3.53
CA VAL A 343 -20.28 4.85 -3.46
C VAL A 343 -20.96 5.95 -2.65
N GLN A 344 -22.05 6.49 -3.17
CA GLN A 344 -22.89 7.48 -2.51
C GLN A 344 -24.33 7.38 -3.00
N ASN A 345 -25.30 7.61 -2.10
CA ASN A 345 -26.73 7.56 -2.41
C ASN A 345 -27.15 6.26 -3.12
N GLN A 346 -26.61 5.12 -2.67
CA GLN A 346 -26.85 3.80 -3.25
C GLN A 346 -26.45 3.68 -4.74
N ARG A 347 -25.44 4.43 -5.15
CA ARG A 347 -24.90 4.42 -6.51
C ARG A 347 -23.37 4.32 -6.49
N LEU A 348 -22.85 3.58 -7.44
CA LEU A 348 -21.44 3.60 -7.75
C LEU A 348 -21.12 4.90 -8.50
N VAL A 349 -20.26 5.75 -7.94
CA VAL A 349 -19.99 7.09 -8.50
C VAL A 349 -18.57 7.25 -9.03
N HIS A 350 -17.60 6.41 -8.61
CA HIS A 350 -16.22 6.55 -9.05
C HIS A 350 -16.03 6.03 -10.48
N PRO A 351 -15.55 6.87 -11.44
CA PRO A 351 -15.49 6.54 -12.87
C PRO A 351 -14.70 5.26 -13.17
N ALA A 352 -13.52 5.09 -12.57
CA ALA A 352 -12.68 3.92 -12.84
C ALA A 352 -13.31 2.59 -12.36
N VAL A 353 -14.16 2.63 -11.33
CA VAL A 353 -14.87 1.42 -10.86
C VAL A 353 -16.09 1.17 -11.74
N GLN A 354 -16.76 2.23 -12.24
CA GLN A 354 -17.86 2.13 -13.21
C GLN A 354 -17.38 1.52 -14.55
N GLU A 355 -16.16 1.84 -14.99
CA GLU A 355 -15.57 1.20 -16.19
C GLU A 355 -15.40 -0.32 -16.03
N VAL A 356 -15.13 -0.79 -14.80
CA VAL A 356 -14.99 -2.23 -14.51
C VAL A 356 -16.34 -2.91 -14.34
N PHE A 357 -17.32 -2.22 -13.71
CA PHE A 357 -18.66 -2.73 -13.45
C PHE A 357 -19.73 -1.80 -14.03
N PRO A 358 -19.86 -1.73 -15.36
CA PRO A 358 -20.79 -0.79 -16.01
C PRO A 358 -22.26 -1.07 -15.69
N ASP A 359 -22.60 -2.31 -15.34
CA ASP A 359 -23.93 -2.71 -14.92
C ASP A 359 -24.32 -2.23 -13.50
N LEU A 360 -23.35 -1.83 -12.67
CA LEU A 360 -23.57 -1.25 -11.35
C LEU A 360 -23.57 0.28 -11.35
N ALA A 361 -23.34 0.91 -12.49
CA ALA A 361 -23.22 2.36 -12.63
C ALA A 361 -24.58 3.13 -12.66
N HIS A 362 -25.72 2.44 -12.47
CA HIS A 362 -27.07 2.99 -12.68
C HIS A 362 -27.85 3.27 -11.40
#